data_a1dd0981b8164bfa86ac7474c1d2cc58
#
_entry.id   a1dd0981b8164bfa86ac7474c1d2cc58
#
_cell.length_a   1.000
_cell.length_b   1.000
_cell.length_c   1.000
_cell.angle_alpha   90.00
_cell.angle_beta   90.00
_cell.angle_gamma   90.00
#
_symmetry.space_group_name_H-M   'P 1'
#
loop_
_entity.id
_entity.type
_entity.pdbx_description
1 polymer ?
#
loop_
_entity_poly.entity_id
_entity_poly.type
_entity_poly.pdbx_seq_one_letter_code
_entity_poly.pdbx_strand_id
1 'polypeptide(L)'
;SSDQIQLQGGWGAGRVVGSLGLTFNNFSTRNIFKKDKWSPLPSGDGQRLSLTASSNGIYYQNYSISFTEPWLGGEKPNSLTVSLYKSISSNGQQDEQREAIEITGLTLGLGKRLKSPDDYFTLYNGVNLQQYKLINSQSFFSFQNGHSNNLSYGITLGRNSVDQPTFPRKGSNFSLSLKLTPPYSIFDGVDDYTTLDDQEKYKWIEYYKWKWKSTWYTAIADKLVLGT
;
A
#
# COMPACT_ATOMS: atom_id res chain seq x y z
N SER A 1 -11.16 -12.96 17.13
CA SER A 1 -10.15 -13.11 16.05
C SER A 1 -8.82 -13.46 16.69
N SER A 2 -8.18 -14.54 16.21
CA SER A 2 -6.86 -14.95 16.69
C SER A 2 -5.76 -14.15 16.01
N ASP A 3 -4.68 -13.93 16.72
CA ASP A 3 -3.46 -13.40 16.14
C ASP A 3 -2.86 -14.41 15.15
N GLN A 4 -2.15 -13.93 14.17
CA GLN A 4 -1.63 -14.76 13.08
C GLN A 4 -0.14 -14.54 12.94
N ILE A 5 0.58 -15.65 12.80
CA ILE A 5 1.99 -15.69 12.45
C ILE A 5 2.10 -16.43 11.12
N GLN A 6 2.68 -15.78 10.12
CA GLN A 6 2.98 -16.35 8.82
C GLN A 6 4.48 -16.40 8.63
N LEU A 7 5.03 -17.58 8.47
CA LEU A 7 6.43 -17.79 8.15
C LEU A 7 6.51 -18.54 6.83
N GLN A 8 7.18 -17.96 5.86
CA GLN A 8 7.42 -18.56 4.57
C GLN A 8 8.90 -18.54 4.28
N GLY A 9 9.41 -19.65 3.76
CA GLY A 9 10.79 -19.79 3.36
C GLY A 9 10.88 -20.63 2.10
N GLY A 10 11.85 -20.35 1.27
CA GLY A 10 12.09 -21.08 0.04
C GLY A 10 13.52 -20.94 -0.44
N TRP A 11 13.91 -21.84 -1.31
CA TRP A 11 15.18 -21.82 -2.03
C TRP A 11 14.88 -21.74 -3.52
N GLY A 12 15.45 -20.77 -4.21
CA GLY A 12 15.29 -20.62 -5.65
C GLY A 12 16.40 -19.78 -6.26
N ALA A 13 16.82 -20.13 -7.47
CA ALA A 13 17.90 -19.43 -8.19
C ALA A 13 19.17 -19.24 -7.37
N GLY A 14 19.55 -20.25 -6.54
CA GLY A 14 20.73 -20.17 -5.68
C GLY A 14 20.61 -19.25 -4.46
N ARG A 15 19.39 -18.87 -4.07
CA ARG A 15 19.12 -17.91 -2.99
C ARG A 15 18.09 -18.43 -2.01
N VAL A 16 18.22 -18.01 -0.76
CA VAL A 16 17.20 -18.20 0.27
C VAL A 16 16.26 -16.99 0.28
N VAL A 17 14.98 -17.25 0.18
CA VAL A 17 13.90 -16.24 0.30
C VAL A 17 13.17 -16.51 1.59
N GLY A 18 12.92 -15.49 2.37
CA GLY A 18 12.16 -15.60 3.60
C GLY A 18 11.18 -14.43 3.77
N SER A 19 10.01 -14.73 4.34
CA SER A 19 9.06 -13.72 4.80
C SER A 19 8.50 -14.09 6.16
N LEU A 20 8.35 -13.08 7.01
CA LEU A 20 7.71 -13.14 8.32
C LEU A 20 6.57 -12.12 8.33
N GLY A 21 5.37 -12.56 8.64
CA GLY A 21 4.20 -11.72 8.89
C GLY A 21 3.66 -11.98 10.29
N LEU A 22 3.46 -10.92 11.06
CA LEU A 22 2.80 -10.95 12.36
C LEU A 22 1.58 -10.05 12.29
N THR A 23 0.41 -10.57 12.64
CA THR A 23 -0.83 -9.80 12.65
C THR A 23 -1.54 -10.00 13.97
N PHE A 24 -1.74 -8.90 14.68
CA PHE A 24 -2.47 -8.83 15.95
C PHE A 24 -3.83 -8.19 15.68
N ASN A 25 -4.90 -8.97 15.84
CA ASN A 25 -6.27 -8.57 15.45
C ASN A 25 -7.09 -7.96 16.57
N ASN A 26 -6.55 -7.90 17.78
CA ASN A 26 -7.21 -7.29 18.93
C ASN A 26 -6.32 -6.28 19.64
N PHE A 27 -5.49 -5.58 18.89
CA PHE A 27 -4.61 -4.55 19.44
C PHE A 27 -5.40 -3.41 20.07
N SER A 28 -4.81 -2.76 21.08
CA SER A 28 -5.41 -1.63 21.77
C SER A 28 -4.40 -0.51 22.01
N THR A 29 -4.57 0.60 21.37
CA THR A 29 -3.78 1.81 21.62
C THR A 29 -4.02 2.39 23.00
N ARG A 30 -5.24 2.25 23.55
CA ARG A 30 -5.60 2.74 24.89
C ARG A 30 -4.91 1.96 26.03
N ASN A 31 -4.55 0.72 25.75
CA ASN A 31 -3.96 -0.18 26.76
C ASN A 31 -2.43 -0.25 26.67
N ILE A 32 -1.78 0.56 25.84
CA ILE A 32 -0.31 0.58 25.70
C ILE A 32 0.39 0.79 27.04
N PHE A 33 -0.17 1.62 27.93
CA PHE A 33 0.41 1.91 29.24
C PHE A 33 -0.13 1.02 30.36
N LYS A 34 -0.99 0.02 30.06
CA LYS A 34 -1.58 -0.89 31.04
C LYS A 34 -0.99 -2.28 30.90
N LYS A 35 0.05 -2.59 31.68
CA LYS A 35 0.79 -3.87 31.58
C LYS A 35 -0.09 -5.11 31.80
N ASP A 36 -1.15 -5.01 32.60
CA ASP A 36 -2.12 -6.07 32.86
C ASP A 36 -2.95 -6.46 31.60
N LYS A 37 -2.96 -5.62 30.57
CA LYS A 37 -3.66 -5.83 29.31
C LYS A 37 -2.77 -6.34 28.16
N TRP A 38 -1.53 -6.71 28.48
CA TRP A 38 -0.58 -7.20 27.49
C TRP A 38 -0.61 -8.74 27.39
N SER A 39 -0.85 -9.28 26.14
CA SER A 39 -0.84 -10.72 25.87
C SER A 39 -0.66 -11.03 24.36
N PRO A 40 0.53 -11.05 23.81
CA PRO A 40 1.82 -10.43 24.19
C PRO A 40 1.86 -8.91 23.99
N LEU A 41 0.91 -8.34 23.24
CA LEU A 41 0.76 -6.91 22.99
C LEU A 41 -0.50 -6.37 23.70
N PRO A 42 -0.59 -5.04 23.91
CA PRO A 42 -1.79 -4.45 24.49
C PRO A 42 -3.01 -4.80 23.63
N SER A 43 -4.04 -5.35 24.26
CA SER A 43 -5.22 -5.87 23.58
C SER A 43 -6.53 -5.36 24.18
N GLY A 44 -7.63 -5.46 23.41
CA GLY A 44 -8.99 -5.18 23.87
C GLY A 44 -9.85 -4.29 22.98
N ASP A 45 -9.29 -3.56 22.02
CA ASP A 45 -10.05 -2.59 21.19
C ASP A 45 -10.36 -3.11 19.77
N GLY A 46 -9.93 -4.32 19.41
CA GLY A 46 -10.18 -4.89 18.08
C GLY A 46 -9.43 -4.18 16.94
N GLN A 47 -8.45 -3.35 17.26
CA GLN A 47 -7.57 -2.74 16.29
C GLN A 47 -6.63 -3.79 15.70
N ARG A 48 -6.15 -3.56 14.48
CA ARG A 48 -5.20 -4.46 13.83
C ARG A 48 -3.83 -3.82 13.75
N LEU A 49 -2.83 -4.52 14.24
CA LEU A 49 -1.42 -4.20 14.04
C LEU A 49 -0.76 -5.31 13.22
N SER A 50 -0.16 -4.96 12.08
CA SER A 50 0.53 -5.92 11.23
C SER A 50 1.98 -5.50 11.04
N LEU A 51 2.88 -6.45 11.17
CA LEU A 51 4.31 -6.30 10.93
C LEU A 51 4.70 -7.30 9.86
N THR A 52 5.38 -6.85 8.82
CA THR A 52 5.90 -7.75 7.79
C THR A 52 7.36 -7.48 7.52
N ALA A 53 8.12 -8.55 7.33
CA ALA A 53 9.48 -8.50 6.86
C ALA A 53 9.66 -9.57 5.80
N SER A 54 10.22 -9.21 4.65
CA SER A 54 10.58 -10.16 3.62
C SER A 54 11.95 -9.83 3.06
N SER A 55 12.71 -10.88 2.76
CA SER A 55 14.07 -10.72 2.25
C SER A 55 14.41 -11.82 1.25
N ASN A 56 15.10 -11.41 0.20
CA ASN A 56 15.83 -12.29 -0.72
C ASN A 56 17.33 -11.96 -0.61
N GLY A 57 17.84 -12.03 0.62
CA GLY A 57 19.22 -11.65 0.94
C GLY A 57 19.48 -10.16 0.65
N ILE A 58 20.57 -9.89 -0.09
CA ILE A 58 21.04 -8.54 -0.41
C ILE A 58 20.32 -7.91 -1.61
N TYR A 59 19.54 -8.71 -2.37
CA TYR A 59 18.90 -8.24 -3.61
C TYR A 59 17.57 -7.54 -3.37
N TYR A 60 16.80 -8.03 -2.41
CA TYR A 60 15.51 -7.46 -2.09
C TYR A 60 15.23 -7.59 -0.60
N GLN A 61 14.79 -6.48 0.00
CA GLN A 61 14.33 -6.43 1.37
C GLN A 61 13.09 -5.53 1.44
N ASN A 62 12.10 -5.96 2.20
CA ASN A 62 10.90 -5.17 2.44
C ASN A 62 10.47 -5.30 3.89
N TYR A 63 10.21 -4.18 4.52
CA TYR A 63 9.76 -4.07 5.90
C TYR A 63 8.54 -3.18 5.94
N SER A 64 7.50 -3.59 6.63
CA SER A 64 6.34 -2.74 6.84
C SER A 64 5.72 -2.90 8.21
N ILE A 65 5.16 -1.83 8.70
CA ILE A 65 4.26 -1.78 9.86
C ILE A 65 2.97 -1.10 9.44
N SER A 66 1.85 -1.71 9.74
CA SER A 66 0.52 -1.18 9.42
C SER A 66 -0.38 -1.28 10.64
N PHE A 67 -1.01 -0.17 10.98
CA PHE A 67 -2.03 -0.07 12.01
C PHE A 67 -3.37 0.23 11.36
N THR A 68 -4.42 -0.45 11.77
CA THR A 68 -5.79 -0.21 11.30
C THR A 68 -6.76 -0.12 12.47
N GLU A 69 -7.45 1.02 12.57
CA GLU A 69 -8.62 1.21 13.41
C GLU A 69 -9.87 0.98 12.54
N PRO A 70 -10.62 -0.11 12.71
CA PRO A 70 -11.75 -0.44 11.84
C PRO A 70 -13.02 0.38 12.15
N TRP A 71 -13.10 0.97 13.35
CA TRP A 71 -14.28 1.70 13.84
C TRP A 71 -13.91 3.11 14.31
N LEU A 72 -13.25 3.88 13.47
CA LEU A 72 -12.87 5.24 13.81
C LEU A 72 -14.10 6.08 14.20
N GLY A 73 -14.09 6.57 15.45
CA GLY A 73 -15.24 7.27 16.04
C GLY A 73 -16.27 6.37 16.71
N GLY A 74 -16.13 5.04 16.65
CA GLY A 74 -16.92 4.07 17.44
C GLY A 74 -18.32 3.76 16.95
N GLU A 75 -18.93 4.60 16.11
CA GLU A 75 -20.34 4.47 15.72
C GLU A 75 -20.55 3.90 14.31
N LYS A 76 -19.59 4.07 13.43
CA LYS A 76 -19.69 3.71 12.00
C LYS A 76 -18.47 2.92 11.56
N PRO A 77 -18.61 2.01 10.58
CA PRO A 77 -17.48 1.26 10.04
C PRO A 77 -16.61 2.16 9.12
N ASN A 78 -16.01 3.19 9.73
CA ASN A 78 -14.99 4.01 9.10
C ASN A 78 -13.63 3.49 9.52
N SER A 79 -12.83 3.04 8.60
CA SER A 79 -11.51 2.52 8.90
C SER A 79 -10.44 3.59 8.71
N LEU A 80 -9.54 3.72 9.68
CA LEU A 80 -8.30 4.47 9.55
C LEU A 80 -7.16 3.47 9.42
N THR A 81 -6.33 3.63 8.40
CA THR A 81 -5.11 2.85 8.22
C THR A 81 -3.90 3.77 8.17
N VAL A 82 -2.89 3.45 8.95
CA VAL A 82 -1.58 4.11 8.93
C VAL A 82 -0.54 3.05 8.63
N SER A 83 0.26 3.24 7.59
CA SER A 83 1.29 2.28 7.22
C SER A 83 2.61 2.97 6.93
N LEU A 84 3.69 2.40 7.47
CA LEU A 84 5.06 2.76 7.18
C LEU A 84 5.73 1.56 6.50
N TYR A 85 6.50 1.81 5.46
CA TYR A 85 7.25 0.74 4.83
C TYR A 85 8.58 1.24 4.26
N LYS A 86 9.51 0.30 4.17
CA LYS A 86 10.79 0.48 3.49
C LYS A 86 11.05 -0.73 2.61
N SER A 87 11.33 -0.47 1.34
CA SER A 87 11.71 -1.48 0.35
C SER A 87 13.06 -1.14 -0.24
N ILE A 88 13.91 -2.13 -0.37
CA ILE A 88 15.24 -2.01 -0.96
C ILE A 88 15.33 -3.06 -2.07
N SER A 89 15.65 -2.61 -3.27
CA SER A 89 15.97 -3.48 -4.40
C SER A 89 17.38 -3.15 -4.89
N SER A 90 18.22 -4.15 -5.02
CA SER A 90 19.65 -4.00 -5.31
C SER A 90 20.13 -5.06 -6.30
N ASN A 91 21.20 -4.77 -7.03
CA ASN A 91 21.91 -5.74 -7.87
C ASN A 91 22.75 -6.74 -7.07
N GLY A 92 22.83 -6.56 -5.74
CA GLY A 92 23.59 -7.45 -4.85
C GLY A 92 25.10 -7.19 -4.84
N GLN A 93 25.58 -6.20 -5.56
CA GLN A 93 26.98 -5.77 -5.48
C GLN A 93 27.22 -4.86 -4.28
N GLN A 94 28.47 -4.69 -3.91
CA GLN A 94 28.90 -3.84 -2.81
C GLN A 94 29.77 -2.68 -3.36
N ASP A 95 30.01 -1.71 -2.52
CA ASP A 95 30.87 -0.54 -2.79
C ASP A 95 30.44 0.26 -4.04
N GLU A 96 31.34 0.66 -4.90
CA GLU A 96 31.10 1.50 -6.07
C GLU A 96 30.22 0.85 -7.15
N GLN A 97 30.17 -0.47 -7.18
CA GLN A 97 29.36 -1.25 -8.14
C GLN A 97 27.92 -1.50 -7.65
N ARG A 98 27.59 -1.02 -6.46
CA ARG A 98 26.24 -1.18 -5.90
C ARG A 98 25.25 -0.32 -6.67
N GLU A 99 24.26 -0.99 -7.28
CA GLU A 99 23.07 -0.36 -7.81
C GLU A 99 21.89 -0.68 -6.89
N ALA A 100 21.18 0.32 -6.44
CA ALA A 100 20.03 0.11 -5.57
C ALA A 100 18.96 1.19 -5.71
N ILE A 101 17.71 0.79 -5.46
CA ILE A 101 16.57 1.68 -5.26
C ILE A 101 16.02 1.40 -3.87
N GLU A 102 16.04 2.41 -3.02
CA GLU A 102 15.41 2.38 -1.70
C GLU A 102 14.14 3.22 -1.74
N ILE A 103 13.02 2.65 -1.30
CA ILE A 103 11.73 3.34 -1.23
C ILE A 103 11.31 3.33 0.23
N THR A 104 11.13 4.51 0.82
CA THR A 104 10.52 4.67 2.14
C THR A 104 9.18 5.37 1.97
N GLY A 105 8.13 4.85 2.57
CA GLY A 105 6.79 5.39 2.40
C GLY A 105 5.96 5.43 3.67
N LEU A 106 5.11 6.45 3.74
CA LEU A 106 4.06 6.62 4.73
C LEU A 106 2.73 6.71 4.00
N THR A 107 1.76 5.91 4.41
CA THR A 107 0.39 5.94 3.88
C THR A 107 -0.58 6.21 5.02
N LEU A 108 -1.48 7.16 4.82
CA LEU A 108 -2.63 7.44 5.68
C LEU A 108 -3.89 7.19 4.86
N GLY A 109 -4.75 6.29 5.28
CA GLY A 109 -5.94 5.90 4.54
C GLY A 109 -7.20 5.95 5.39
N LEU A 110 -8.29 6.47 4.81
CA LEU A 110 -9.62 6.50 5.40
C LEU A 110 -10.59 5.75 4.50
N GLY A 111 -11.12 4.64 4.98
CA GLY A 111 -12.14 3.84 4.32
C GLY A 111 -13.52 4.07 4.92
N LYS A 112 -14.53 4.21 4.07
CA LYS A 112 -15.92 4.39 4.49
C LYS A 112 -16.85 3.55 3.62
N ARG A 113 -17.80 2.85 4.26
CA ARG A 113 -18.91 2.23 3.56
C ARG A 113 -20.00 3.27 3.31
N LEU A 114 -20.46 3.36 2.07
CA LEU A 114 -21.53 4.26 1.68
C LEU A 114 -22.88 3.53 1.79
N LYS A 115 -23.94 4.27 2.10
CA LYS A 115 -25.30 3.75 2.16
C LYS A 115 -26.08 3.99 0.87
N SER A 116 -25.62 4.92 0.05
CA SER A 116 -26.24 5.29 -1.22
C SER A 116 -25.19 5.19 -2.33
N PRO A 117 -25.56 4.69 -3.53
CA PRO A 117 -26.88 4.19 -3.96
C PRO A 117 -27.27 2.83 -3.38
N ASP A 118 -26.34 2.01 -2.92
CA ASP A 118 -26.58 0.76 -2.20
C ASP A 118 -25.45 0.49 -1.16
N ASP A 119 -25.65 -0.52 -0.31
CA ASP A 119 -24.71 -0.86 0.79
C ASP A 119 -23.41 -1.54 0.32
N TYR A 120 -23.24 -1.80 -0.97
CA TYR A 120 -22.04 -2.41 -1.54
C TYR A 120 -20.96 -1.40 -1.90
N PHE A 121 -21.29 -0.10 -1.86
CA PHE A 121 -20.33 0.95 -2.18
C PHE A 121 -19.38 1.25 -1.02
N THR A 122 -18.11 1.44 -1.38
CA THR A 122 -17.05 1.86 -0.48
C THR A 122 -16.30 3.04 -1.07
N LEU A 123 -15.95 3.99 -0.22
CA LEU A 123 -15.11 5.12 -0.57
C LEU A 123 -13.81 5.04 0.25
N TYR A 124 -12.70 5.07 -0.43
CA TYR A 124 -11.38 5.14 0.19
C TYR A 124 -10.68 6.43 -0.22
N ASN A 125 -10.13 7.13 0.76
CA ASN A 125 -9.29 8.31 0.59
C ASN A 125 -7.93 8.02 1.22
N GLY A 126 -6.86 8.34 0.53
CA GLY A 126 -5.52 8.08 1.04
C GLY A 126 -4.52 9.16 0.65
N VAL A 127 -3.66 9.51 1.59
CA VAL A 127 -2.46 10.31 1.35
C VAL A 127 -1.27 9.38 1.42
N ASN A 128 -0.41 9.44 0.43
CA ASN A 128 0.80 8.64 0.36
C ASN A 128 2.01 9.56 0.15
N LEU A 129 2.98 9.46 1.03
CA LEU A 129 4.28 10.10 0.92
C LEU A 129 5.33 9.02 0.69
N GLN A 130 6.07 9.09 -0.40
CA GLN A 130 7.16 8.18 -0.75
C GLN A 130 8.42 8.96 -1.04
N GLN A 131 9.52 8.48 -0.55
CA GLN A 131 10.85 8.93 -0.92
C GLN A 131 11.57 7.80 -1.65
N TYR A 132 12.04 8.09 -2.83
CA TYR A 132 12.91 7.23 -3.62
C TYR A 132 14.35 7.70 -3.44
N LYS A 133 15.24 6.79 -3.08
CA LYS A 133 16.68 7.01 -3.06
C LYS A 133 17.32 6.09 -4.09
N LEU A 134 18.01 6.67 -5.04
CA LEU A 134 18.71 5.97 -6.10
C LEU A 134 20.21 5.95 -5.81
N ILE A 135 20.82 4.80 -6.01
CA ILE A 135 22.26 4.58 -5.89
C ILE A 135 22.70 3.89 -7.18
N ASN A 136 23.42 4.60 -8.04
CA ASN A 136 23.90 4.15 -9.35
C ASN A 136 22.82 3.47 -10.21
N SER A 137 21.55 3.80 -10.01
CA SER A 137 20.43 3.12 -10.64
C SER A 137 20.04 3.78 -11.97
N GLN A 138 19.94 2.99 -13.04
CA GLN A 138 19.54 3.45 -14.36
C GLN A 138 18.07 3.17 -14.73
N SER A 139 17.24 2.70 -13.75
CA SER A 139 16.02 1.97 -14.10
C SER A 139 14.75 2.80 -14.27
N PHE A 140 14.54 3.91 -13.50
CA PHE A 140 13.24 4.60 -13.45
C PHE A 140 13.30 6.11 -13.60
N PHE A 141 14.45 6.72 -13.33
CA PHE A 141 14.64 8.15 -13.41
C PHE A 141 15.75 8.45 -14.39
N SER A 142 15.78 9.67 -14.94
CA SER A 142 16.85 10.12 -15.81
C SER A 142 18.17 10.36 -15.08
N PHE A 143 18.16 10.44 -13.74
CA PHE A 143 19.36 10.52 -12.91
C PHE A 143 19.66 9.19 -12.22
N GLN A 144 20.94 8.92 -11.99
CA GLN A 144 21.40 7.64 -11.43
C GLN A 144 21.55 7.67 -9.90
N ASN A 145 21.86 8.83 -9.34
CA ASN A 145 22.08 9.04 -7.92
C ASN A 145 21.26 10.21 -7.42
N GLY A 146 20.62 10.07 -6.27
CA GLY A 146 19.87 11.14 -5.66
C GLY A 146 18.54 10.70 -5.04
N HIS A 147 17.68 11.67 -4.82
CA HIS A 147 16.39 11.47 -4.15
C HIS A 147 15.25 12.06 -4.98
N SER A 148 14.13 11.35 -5.02
CA SER A 148 12.88 11.88 -5.57
C SER A 148 11.76 11.64 -4.58
N ASN A 149 10.84 12.58 -4.45
CA ASN A 149 9.72 12.50 -3.53
C ASN A 149 8.40 12.44 -4.28
N ASN A 150 7.45 11.69 -3.76
CA ASN A 150 6.11 11.56 -4.30
C ASN A 150 5.11 11.76 -3.16
N LEU A 151 4.47 12.90 -3.11
CA LEU A 151 3.31 13.13 -2.27
C LEU A 151 2.07 13.01 -3.15
N SER A 152 1.19 12.07 -2.85
CA SER A 152 0.00 11.85 -3.65
C SER A 152 -1.24 11.65 -2.80
N TYR A 153 -2.35 12.18 -3.29
CA TYR A 153 -3.68 11.92 -2.77
C TYR A 153 -4.42 10.98 -3.71
N GLY A 154 -5.01 9.95 -3.15
CA GLY A 154 -5.80 8.96 -3.88
C GLY A 154 -7.23 8.90 -3.39
N ILE A 155 -8.19 8.85 -4.30
CA ILE A 155 -9.59 8.56 -4.01
C ILE A 155 -10.00 7.33 -4.81
N THR A 156 -10.65 6.38 -4.15
CA THR A 156 -11.15 5.16 -4.81
C THR A 156 -12.60 4.93 -4.41
N LEU A 157 -13.47 4.89 -5.41
CA LEU A 157 -14.84 4.45 -5.27
C LEU A 157 -14.91 3.00 -5.75
N GLY A 158 -15.28 2.10 -4.86
CA GLY A 158 -15.45 0.67 -5.14
C GLY A 158 -16.90 0.24 -4.91
N ARG A 159 -17.33 -0.78 -5.64
CA ARG A 159 -18.58 -1.51 -5.39
C ARG A 159 -18.33 -2.99 -5.57
N ASN A 160 -18.71 -3.79 -4.60
CA ASN A 160 -18.60 -5.23 -4.69
C ASN A 160 -19.89 -5.89 -4.21
N SER A 161 -20.68 -6.38 -5.18
CA SER A 161 -21.91 -7.12 -4.95
C SER A 161 -21.82 -8.58 -5.39
N VAL A 162 -20.60 -9.09 -5.59
CA VAL A 162 -20.34 -10.47 -5.96
C VAL A 162 -20.82 -11.39 -4.85
N ASP A 163 -21.61 -12.43 -5.20
CA ASP A 163 -22.26 -13.33 -4.25
C ASP A 163 -21.26 -14.25 -3.51
N GLN A 164 -20.18 -14.66 -4.17
CA GLN A 164 -19.16 -15.54 -3.60
C GLN A 164 -17.76 -15.14 -4.11
N PRO A 165 -16.74 -15.13 -3.22
CA PRO A 165 -15.36 -14.86 -3.64
C PRO A 165 -14.79 -15.93 -4.56
N THR A 166 -15.19 -17.20 -4.36
CA THR A 166 -14.74 -18.36 -5.15
C THR A 166 -15.91 -18.87 -5.95
N PHE A 167 -15.71 -19.00 -7.27
CA PHE A 167 -16.76 -19.42 -8.22
C PHE A 167 -18.02 -18.53 -8.19
N PRO A 168 -17.87 -17.21 -8.42
CA PRO A 168 -18.99 -16.29 -8.40
C PRO A 168 -20.03 -16.66 -9.48
N ARG A 169 -21.29 -16.51 -9.15
CA ARG A 169 -22.41 -16.80 -10.06
C ARG A 169 -23.14 -15.55 -10.53
N LYS A 170 -23.14 -14.51 -9.70
CA LYS A 170 -23.83 -13.25 -10.00
C LYS A 170 -23.18 -12.08 -9.24
N GLY A 171 -23.47 -10.90 -9.74
CA GLY A 171 -23.00 -9.65 -9.14
C GLY A 171 -21.93 -8.94 -9.93
N SER A 172 -21.44 -7.87 -9.40
CA SER A 172 -20.41 -7.06 -10.03
C SER A 172 -19.38 -6.57 -9.04
N ASN A 173 -18.17 -6.42 -9.51
CA ASN A 173 -17.08 -5.78 -8.78
C ASN A 173 -16.47 -4.70 -9.67
N PHE A 174 -16.59 -3.45 -9.28
CA PHE A 174 -15.90 -2.38 -9.98
C PHE A 174 -15.19 -1.44 -9.01
N SER A 175 -14.16 -0.79 -9.51
CA SER A 175 -13.47 0.28 -8.81
C SER A 175 -13.02 1.37 -9.78
N LEU A 176 -13.25 2.61 -9.38
CA LEU A 176 -12.72 3.80 -10.03
C LEU A 176 -11.77 4.48 -9.06
N SER A 177 -10.53 4.63 -9.47
CA SER A 177 -9.50 5.30 -8.67
C SER A 177 -8.94 6.50 -9.41
N LEU A 178 -8.76 7.58 -8.69
CA LEU A 178 -8.02 8.76 -9.12
C LEU A 178 -6.87 8.98 -8.15
N LYS A 179 -5.67 9.13 -8.66
CA LYS A 179 -4.49 9.49 -7.90
C LYS A 179 -3.91 10.78 -8.45
N LEU A 180 -3.68 11.75 -7.57
CA LEU A 180 -3.21 13.09 -7.89
C LEU A 180 -1.98 13.41 -7.05
N THR A 181 -1.04 14.11 -7.63
CA THR A 181 0.02 14.81 -6.90
C THR A 181 -0.22 16.31 -6.94
N PRO A 182 0.27 17.09 -5.98
CA PRO A 182 0.27 18.54 -6.11
C PRO A 182 1.00 18.96 -7.39
N PRO A 183 0.52 20.01 -8.08
CA PRO A 183 1.18 20.55 -9.26
C PRO A 183 2.37 21.43 -8.84
N TYR A 184 3.46 20.80 -8.46
CA TYR A 184 4.68 21.48 -7.96
C TYR A 184 5.24 22.47 -8.96
N SER A 185 5.16 22.13 -10.27
CA SER A 185 5.61 22.97 -11.37
C SER A 185 4.92 24.34 -11.45
N ILE A 186 3.78 24.51 -10.80
CA ILE A 186 3.08 25.81 -10.74
C ILE A 186 3.60 26.66 -9.56
N PHE A 187 4.14 26.02 -8.51
CA PHE A 187 4.45 26.69 -7.25
C PHE A 187 5.94 26.83 -6.97
N ASP A 188 6.82 26.16 -7.72
CA ASP A 188 8.26 26.15 -7.46
C ASP A 188 9.00 27.38 -8.03
N GLY A 189 8.32 28.20 -8.84
CA GLY A 189 8.88 29.42 -9.43
C GLY A 189 9.93 29.18 -10.51
N VAL A 190 9.96 28.00 -11.07
CA VAL A 190 10.89 27.65 -12.15
C VAL A 190 10.22 27.86 -13.50
N ASP A 191 10.72 28.84 -14.28
CA ASP A 191 10.19 29.14 -15.61
C ASP A 191 10.76 28.20 -16.69
N ASP A 192 11.96 27.68 -16.51
CA ASP A 192 12.62 26.81 -17.48
C ASP A 192 13.35 25.62 -16.82
N TYR A 193 12.73 24.45 -16.95
CA TYR A 193 13.27 23.18 -16.45
C TYR A 193 14.42 22.61 -17.30
N THR A 194 14.71 23.17 -18.47
CA THR A 194 15.77 22.65 -19.34
C THR A 194 17.16 22.99 -18.80
N THR A 195 17.25 24.01 -17.96
CA THR A 195 18.50 24.50 -17.36
C THR A 195 18.85 23.82 -16.04
N LEU A 196 17.90 23.07 -15.45
CA LEU A 196 18.09 22.41 -14.16
C LEU A 196 18.80 21.06 -14.32
N ASP A 197 19.56 20.70 -13.30
CA ASP A 197 20.05 19.33 -13.14
C ASP A 197 18.88 18.34 -12.96
N ASP A 198 19.03 17.14 -13.51
CA ASP A 198 17.99 16.13 -13.50
C ASP A 198 17.50 15.77 -12.08
N GLN A 199 18.37 15.84 -11.07
CA GLN A 199 17.99 15.60 -9.68
C GLN A 199 17.06 16.71 -9.13
N GLU A 200 17.30 17.96 -9.49
CA GLU A 200 16.43 19.08 -9.10
C GLU A 200 15.11 19.04 -9.86
N LYS A 201 15.16 18.78 -11.15
CA LYS A 201 14.00 18.66 -12.04
C LYS A 201 13.02 17.59 -11.58
N TYR A 202 13.50 16.42 -11.11
CA TYR A 202 12.68 15.29 -10.67
C TYR A 202 12.62 15.12 -9.15
N LYS A 203 12.94 16.18 -8.40
CA LYS A 203 12.86 16.17 -6.93
C LYS A 203 11.48 15.84 -6.40
N TRP A 204 10.43 16.28 -7.09
CA TRP A 204 9.05 15.96 -6.82
C TRP A 204 8.38 15.38 -8.05
N ILE A 205 7.74 14.23 -7.88
CA ILE A 205 7.00 13.57 -8.97
C ILE A 205 5.64 14.22 -9.09
N GLU A 206 5.30 14.65 -10.32
CA GLU A 206 4.02 15.25 -10.62
C GLU A 206 3.27 14.40 -11.65
N TYR A 207 2.05 13.97 -11.31
CA TYR A 207 1.19 13.21 -12.20
C TYR A 207 -0.25 13.20 -11.72
N TYR A 208 -1.16 12.87 -12.65
CA TYR A 208 -2.49 12.36 -12.33
C TYR A 208 -2.68 11.00 -13.00
N LYS A 209 -3.40 10.10 -12.33
CA LYS A 209 -3.62 8.74 -12.83
C LYS A 209 -5.03 8.29 -12.54
N TRP A 210 -5.75 7.95 -13.61
CA TRP A 210 -7.03 7.25 -13.54
C TRP A 210 -6.83 5.75 -13.68
N LYS A 211 -7.60 4.99 -12.91
CA LYS A 211 -7.64 3.54 -13.03
C LYS A 211 -9.09 3.08 -12.89
N TRP A 212 -9.57 2.41 -13.90
CA TRP A 212 -10.87 1.73 -13.90
C TRP A 212 -10.68 0.23 -13.92
N LYS A 213 -11.44 -0.50 -13.09
CA LYS A 213 -11.52 -1.94 -13.11
C LYS A 213 -13.00 -2.32 -12.94
N SER A 214 -13.50 -3.22 -13.80
CA SER A 214 -14.86 -3.71 -13.72
C SER A 214 -14.88 -5.19 -14.06
N THR A 215 -15.71 -5.94 -13.33
CA THR A 215 -15.98 -7.35 -13.57
C THR A 215 -17.44 -7.63 -13.25
N TRP A 216 -18.14 -8.34 -14.13
CA TRP A 216 -19.54 -8.69 -14.00
C TRP A 216 -19.70 -10.19 -14.12
N TYR A 217 -20.60 -10.77 -13.32
CA TYR A 217 -20.90 -12.19 -13.34
C TYR A 217 -22.40 -12.39 -13.54
N THR A 218 -22.75 -13.21 -14.53
CA THR A 218 -24.14 -13.56 -14.86
C THR A 218 -24.24 -15.06 -15.07
N ALA A 219 -25.07 -15.73 -14.29
CA ALA A 219 -25.37 -17.15 -14.52
C ALA A 219 -26.21 -17.30 -15.79
N ILE A 220 -25.72 -18.07 -16.76
CA ILE A 220 -26.44 -18.44 -18.01
C ILE A 220 -27.19 -19.72 -17.80
N ALA A 221 -26.62 -20.69 -17.08
CA ALA A 221 -27.21 -21.97 -16.72
C ALA A 221 -26.67 -22.43 -15.37
N ASP A 222 -27.22 -23.53 -14.81
CA ASP A 222 -26.87 -24.02 -13.48
C ASP A 222 -25.36 -24.20 -13.22
N LYS A 223 -24.60 -24.53 -14.27
CA LYS A 223 -23.15 -24.75 -14.17
C LYS A 223 -22.34 -23.85 -15.10
N LEU A 224 -22.96 -22.83 -15.70
CA LEU A 224 -22.32 -21.93 -16.65
C LEU A 224 -22.53 -20.49 -16.24
N VAL A 225 -21.43 -19.79 -16.01
CA VAL A 225 -21.38 -18.37 -15.64
C VAL A 225 -20.56 -17.60 -16.67
N LEU A 226 -21.12 -16.50 -17.16
CA LEU A 226 -20.39 -15.52 -17.95
C LEU A 226 -19.71 -14.53 -17.00
N GLY A 227 -18.40 -14.39 -17.12
CA GLY A 227 -17.61 -13.34 -16.46
C GLY A 227 -17.03 -12.42 -17.53
N THR A 228 -17.20 -11.10 -17.35
CA THR A 228 -16.66 -10.07 -18.24
C THR A 228 -15.81 -9.08 -17.47
#